data_40b0b623d8e0f70a8bd5224e5f16a5c8
#
_entry.id   40b0b623d8e0f70a8bd5224e5f16a5c8
#
_cell.length_a   1.000
_cell.length_b   1.000
_cell.length_c   1.000
_cell.angle_alpha   90.00
_cell.angle_beta   90.00
_cell.angle_gamma   90.00
#
_symmetry.space_group_name_H-M   'P 1'
#
loop_
_entity.id
_entity.type
_entity.pdbx_description
1 polymer ?
#
loop_
_entity_poly.entity_id
_entity_poly.type
_entity_poly.pdbx_seq_one_letter_code
_entity_poly.pdbx_strand_id
1 'polypeptide(L)'
;MERKGITKRELSQLYYLSREIERDKRRLKELEALAEGTTQHLTGMPIAPGFGDKTARYAIEIMELKEIIECNMRRCMIEYNRLIRFISSVEDSQMRQILTLRYVNGMTWREVAQSIGGGNTEDGVKQAAHRFISGKK
;
A
#
# COMPACT_ATOMS: atom_id res chain seq x y z
N MET A 1 -3.26 29.27 0.60
CA MET A 1 -4.49 28.62 1.10
C MET A 1 -4.25 27.15 1.34
N GLU A 2 -4.34 26.74 2.56
CA GLU A 2 -4.18 25.33 2.89
C GLU A 2 -5.34 24.52 2.36
N ARG A 3 -5.00 23.49 1.67
CA ARG A 3 -5.96 22.58 1.10
C ARG A 3 -6.48 21.64 2.18
N LYS A 4 -7.72 21.83 2.59
CA LYS A 4 -8.32 21.04 3.66
C LYS A 4 -8.82 19.65 3.23
N GLY A 5 -8.77 19.35 1.93
CA GLY A 5 -9.30 18.11 1.41
C GLY A 5 -8.25 17.23 0.74
N ILE A 6 -8.62 15.98 0.50
CA ILE A 6 -7.82 15.02 -0.23
C ILE A 6 -8.42 14.86 -1.63
N THR A 7 -7.58 14.84 -2.66
CA THR A 7 -8.05 14.64 -4.02
C THR A 7 -8.13 13.15 -4.37
N LYS A 8 -8.93 12.86 -5.38
CA LYS A 8 -9.04 11.51 -5.93
C LYS A 8 -7.68 11.00 -6.39
N ARG A 9 -6.86 11.88 -6.97
CA ARG A 9 -5.52 11.54 -7.41
C ARG A 9 -4.63 11.11 -6.24
N GLU A 10 -4.68 11.84 -5.13
CA GLU A 10 -3.93 11.51 -3.93
C GLU A 10 -4.34 10.15 -3.35
N LEU A 11 -5.65 9.85 -3.37
CA LEU A 11 -6.16 8.57 -2.92
C LEU A 11 -5.69 7.43 -3.83
N SER A 12 -5.67 7.67 -5.14
CA SER A 12 -5.14 6.70 -6.10
C SER A 12 -3.67 6.44 -5.88
N GLN A 13 -2.87 7.47 -5.63
CA GLN A 13 -1.45 7.33 -5.36
C GLN A 13 -1.20 6.50 -4.09
N LEU A 14 -1.99 6.72 -3.06
CA LEU A 14 -1.91 5.94 -1.83
C LEU A 14 -2.18 4.46 -2.09
N TYR A 15 -3.19 4.17 -2.88
CA TYR A 15 -3.55 2.80 -3.27
C TYR A 15 -2.39 2.13 -4.02
N TYR A 16 -1.82 2.81 -5.00
CA TYR A 16 -0.71 2.25 -5.79
C TYR A 16 0.56 2.10 -4.96
N LEU A 17 0.82 3.05 -4.08
CA LEU A 17 1.98 2.99 -3.18
C LEU A 17 1.89 1.78 -2.24
N SER A 18 0.71 1.51 -1.70
CA SER A 18 0.47 0.33 -0.86
C SER A 18 0.75 -0.96 -1.62
N ARG A 19 0.30 -1.03 -2.85
CA ARG A 19 0.53 -2.20 -3.70
C ARG A 19 1.99 -2.38 -4.08
N GLU A 20 2.68 -1.29 -4.33
CA GLU A 20 4.11 -1.30 -4.61
C GLU A 20 4.88 -1.87 -3.41
N ILE A 21 4.54 -1.43 -2.22
CA ILE A 21 5.15 -1.92 -0.98
C ILE A 21 4.93 -3.43 -0.83
N GLU A 22 3.70 -3.91 -1.06
CA GLU A 22 3.39 -5.32 -0.97
C GLU A 22 4.17 -6.16 -1.98
N ARG A 23 4.31 -5.65 -3.19
CA ARG A 23 5.08 -6.31 -4.25
C ARG A 23 6.56 -6.38 -3.87
N ASP A 24 7.10 -5.28 -3.37
CA ASP A 24 8.50 -5.21 -2.97
C ASP A 24 8.79 -6.13 -1.79
N LYS A 25 7.87 -6.24 -0.85
CA LYS A 25 8.01 -7.16 0.28
C LYS A 25 8.05 -8.62 -0.18
N ARG A 26 7.24 -8.97 -1.17
CA ARG A 26 7.29 -10.32 -1.75
C ARG A 26 8.61 -10.57 -2.46
N ARG A 27 9.09 -9.59 -3.22
CA ARG A 27 10.40 -9.69 -3.88
C ARG A 27 11.52 -9.85 -2.86
N LEU A 28 11.43 -9.13 -1.74
CA LEU A 28 12.41 -9.25 -0.66
C LEU A 28 12.46 -10.67 -0.11
N LYS A 29 11.32 -11.29 0.12
CA LYS A 29 11.25 -12.69 0.59
C LYS A 29 11.87 -13.65 -0.40
N GLU A 30 11.63 -13.44 -1.69
CA GLU A 30 12.23 -14.23 -2.76
C GLU A 30 13.75 -14.12 -2.74
N LEU A 31 14.28 -12.91 -2.63
CA LEU A 31 15.71 -12.65 -2.59
C LEU A 31 16.35 -13.27 -1.34
N GLU A 32 15.70 -13.17 -0.19
CA GLU A 32 16.18 -13.77 1.05
C GLU A 32 16.25 -15.29 0.93
N ALA A 33 15.25 -15.90 0.32
CA ALA A 33 15.23 -17.34 0.07
C ALA A 33 16.36 -17.77 -0.88
N LEU A 34 16.60 -16.99 -1.93
CA LEU A 34 17.70 -17.25 -2.87
C LEU A 34 19.06 -17.11 -2.19
N ALA A 35 19.21 -16.11 -1.34
CA ALA A 35 20.44 -15.89 -0.59
C ALA A 35 20.71 -17.03 0.40
N GLU A 36 19.68 -17.53 1.08
CA GLU A 36 19.79 -18.68 1.99
C GLU A 36 20.22 -19.94 1.25
N GLY A 37 19.59 -20.21 0.09
CA GLY A 37 19.95 -21.36 -0.74
C GLY A 37 21.42 -21.29 -1.17
N THR A 38 21.90 -20.11 -1.53
CA THR A 38 23.29 -19.90 -1.91
C THR A 38 24.23 -20.15 -0.72
N THR A 39 23.87 -19.69 0.46
CA THR A 39 24.65 -19.87 1.69
C THR A 39 24.72 -21.35 2.09
N GLN A 40 23.62 -22.09 1.96
CA GLN A 40 23.55 -23.51 2.27
C GLN A 40 24.51 -24.34 1.39
N HIS A 41 24.67 -23.96 0.15
CA HIS A 41 25.58 -24.63 -0.78
C HIS A 41 27.07 -24.38 -0.45
N LEU A 42 27.35 -23.39 0.37
CA LEU A 42 28.72 -23.05 0.77
C LEU A 42 29.25 -23.95 1.88
N THR A 43 28.40 -24.64 2.61
CA THR A 43 28.83 -25.52 3.72
C THR A 43 29.36 -26.88 3.22
N GLY A 44 30.68 -27.04 3.24
CA GLY A 44 31.31 -28.32 3.01
C GLY A 44 31.66 -28.65 1.56
N MET A 45 31.49 -27.73 0.62
CA MET A 45 31.85 -27.96 -0.79
C MET A 45 32.85 -26.93 -1.30
N PRO A 46 33.72 -27.31 -2.29
CA PRO A 46 34.58 -26.31 -2.92
C PRO A 46 33.70 -25.25 -3.59
N ILE A 47 34.02 -23.97 -3.33
CA ILE A 47 33.27 -22.88 -3.90
C ILE A 47 33.61 -22.73 -5.38
N ALA A 48 32.57 -22.82 -6.23
CA ALA A 48 32.75 -22.61 -7.67
C ALA A 48 33.05 -21.13 -7.93
N PRO A 49 33.87 -20.80 -8.96
CA PRO A 49 34.12 -19.43 -9.33
C PRO A 49 32.79 -18.69 -9.60
N GLY A 50 32.62 -17.50 -9.00
CA GLY A 50 31.40 -16.69 -9.14
C GLY A 50 30.34 -16.92 -8.06
N PHE A 51 30.52 -17.90 -7.20
CA PHE A 51 29.56 -18.21 -6.14
C PHE A 51 29.51 -17.10 -5.09
N GLY A 52 30.69 -16.55 -4.74
CA GLY A 52 30.78 -15.40 -3.83
C GLY A 52 30.18 -14.14 -4.42
N ASP A 53 30.32 -13.97 -5.74
CA ASP A 53 29.72 -12.82 -6.47
C ASP A 53 28.20 -12.85 -6.44
N LYS A 54 27.61 -14.04 -6.55
CA LYS A 54 26.16 -14.21 -6.48
C LYS A 54 25.64 -13.86 -5.09
N THR A 55 26.31 -14.37 -4.06
CA THR A 55 25.94 -14.08 -2.67
C THR A 55 26.05 -12.58 -2.38
N ALA A 56 27.14 -11.97 -2.85
CA ALA A 56 27.34 -10.53 -2.68
C ALA A 56 26.28 -9.71 -3.40
N ARG A 57 25.89 -10.13 -4.61
CA ARG A 57 24.84 -9.45 -5.37
C ARG A 57 23.49 -9.53 -4.67
N TYR A 58 23.11 -10.70 -4.16
CA TYR A 58 21.88 -10.87 -3.42
C TYR A 58 21.87 -9.99 -2.16
N ALA A 59 22.99 -9.92 -1.45
CA ALA A 59 23.10 -9.09 -0.25
C ALA A 59 22.90 -7.61 -0.57
N ILE A 60 23.49 -7.13 -1.67
CA ILE A 60 23.34 -5.74 -2.11
C ILE A 60 21.90 -5.46 -2.52
N GLU A 61 21.30 -6.34 -3.33
CA GLU A 61 19.91 -6.19 -3.77
C GLU A 61 18.93 -6.18 -2.59
N ILE A 62 19.16 -7.05 -1.60
CA ILE A 62 18.35 -7.10 -0.38
C ILE A 62 18.44 -5.78 0.37
N MET A 63 19.64 -5.27 0.54
CA MET A 63 19.87 -4.01 1.26
C MET A 63 19.19 -2.84 0.56
N GLU A 64 19.36 -2.74 -0.77
CA GLU A 64 18.75 -1.69 -1.56
C GLU A 64 17.22 -1.76 -1.52
N LEU A 65 16.67 -2.98 -1.64
CA LEU A 65 15.22 -3.19 -1.62
C LEU A 65 14.63 -2.84 -0.24
N LYS A 66 15.32 -3.21 0.83
CA LYS A 66 14.90 -2.84 2.19
C LYS A 66 14.82 -1.33 2.37
N GLU A 67 15.80 -0.60 1.83
CA GLU A 67 15.80 0.87 1.88
C GLU A 67 14.62 1.47 1.11
N ILE A 68 14.32 0.92 -0.07
CA ILE A 68 13.19 1.35 -0.89
C ILE A 68 11.88 1.11 -0.15
N ILE A 69 11.71 -0.09 0.42
CA ILE A 69 10.51 -0.46 1.18
C ILE A 69 10.33 0.48 2.36
N GLU A 70 11.39 0.72 3.12
CA GLU A 70 11.34 1.59 4.29
C GLU A 70 10.95 3.02 3.92
N CYS A 71 11.55 3.55 2.87
CA CYS A 71 11.23 4.88 2.36
C CYS A 71 9.77 4.99 1.95
N ASN A 72 9.27 4.00 1.20
CA ASN A 72 7.89 3.97 0.74
C ASN A 72 6.91 3.78 1.89
N MET A 73 7.29 3.00 2.90
CA MET A 73 6.46 2.82 4.09
C MET A 73 6.30 4.13 4.87
N ARG A 74 7.39 4.89 5.02
CA ARG A 74 7.33 6.20 5.67
C ARG A 74 6.42 7.16 4.92
N ARG A 75 6.54 7.19 3.59
CA ARG A 75 5.69 8.01 2.73
C ARG A 75 4.24 7.59 2.85
N CYS A 76 3.98 6.29 2.83
CA CYS A 76 2.65 5.73 2.96
C CYS A 76 2.02 6.11 4.31
N MET A 77 2.79 6.04 5.38
CA MET A 77 2.33 6.40 6.73
C MET A 77 1.91 7.87 6.81
N ILE A 78 2.70 8.76 6.22
CA ILE A 78 2.38 10.20 6.18
C ILE A 78 1.05 10.42 5.44
N GLU A 79 0.87 9.78 4.29
CA GLU A 79 -0.34 9.92 3.49
C GLU A 79 -1.56 9.29 4.19
N TYR A 80 -1.39 8.14 4.85
CA TYR A 80 -2.46 7.53 5.63
C TYR A 80 -2.88 8.40 6.80
N ASN A 81 -1.94 8.97 7.52
CA ASN A 81 -2.24 9.87 8.63
C ASN A 81 -3.03 11.10 8.15
N ARG A 82 -2.64 11.62 6.99
CA ARG A 82 -3.35 12.73 6.37
C ARG A 82 -4.79 12.33 6.00
N LEU A 83 -4.93 11.14 5.42
CA LEU A 83 -6.25 10.59 5.06
C LEU A 83 -7.14 10.40 6.29
N ILE A 84 -6.60 9.81 7.34
CA ILE A 84 -7.35 9.56 8.59
C ILE A 84 -7.82 10.89 9.20
N ARG A 85 -6.95 11.90 9.22
CA ARG A 85 -7.33 13.23 9.72
C ARG A 85 -8.43 13.86 8.88
N PHE A 86 -8.32 13.70 7.55
CA PHE A 86 -9.35 14.18 6.65
C PHE A 86 -10.69 13.50 6.92
N ILE A 87 -10.71 12.18 7.01
CA ILE A 87 -11.92 11.42 7.28
C ILE A 87 -12.53 11.81 8.62
N SER A 88 -11.70 11.99 9.65
CA SER A 88 -12.15 12.40 10.98
C SER A 88 -12.85 13.76 10.96
N SER A 89 -12.49 14.62 10.01
CA SER A 89 -13.08 15.94 9.90
C SER A 89 -14.42 15.96 9.13
N VAL A 90 -14.79 14.85 8.51
CA VAL A 90 -16.04 14.74 7.76
C VAL A 90 -17.20 14.66 8.75
N GLU A 91 -18.19 15.55 8.59
CA GLU A 91 -19.31 15.64 9.51
C GLU A 91 -20.31 14.49 9.36
N ASP A 92 -20.57 14.07 8.13
CA ASP A 92 -21.51 12.99 7.85
C ASP A 92 -20.91 11.64 8.22
N SER A 93 -21.52 10.96 9.20
CA SER A 93 -21.08 9.66 9.68
C SER A 93 -21.08 8.58 8.60
N GLN A 94 -22.09 8.58 7.76
CA GLN A 94 -22.18 7.62 6.66
C GLN A 94 -21.00 7.80 5.69
N MET A 95 -20.70 9.04 5.33
CA MET A 95 -19.58 9.34 4.45
C MET A 95 -18.24 8.95 5.10
N ARG A 96 -18.08 9.21 6.41
CA ARG A 96 -16.86 8.75 7.12
C ARG A 96 -16.68 7.25 7.01
N GLN A 97 -17.76 6.50 7.18
CA GLN A 97 -17.72 5.03 7.07
C GLN A 97 -17.40 4.57 5.65
N ILE A 98 -18.01 5.18 4.65
CA ILE A 98 -17.76 4.85 3.25
C ILE A 98 -16.27 5.07 2.91
N LEU A 99 -15.74 6.23 3.29
CA LEU A 99 -14.34 6.57 3.01
C LEU A 99 -13.37 5.64 3.75
N THR A 100 -13.68 5.31 5.00
CA THR A 100 -12.87 4.40 5.80
C THR A 100 -12.84 2.99 5.18
N LEU A 101 -14.00 2.46 4.85
CA LEU A 101 -14.10 1.12 4.28
C LEU A 101 -13.36 1.02 2.95
N ARG A 102 -13.53 2.04 2.11
CA ARG A 102 -12.90 2.02 0.79
C ARG A 102 -11.41 2.29 0.82
N TYR A 103 -11.01 3.38 1.48
CA TYR A 103 -9.64 3.89 1.33
C TYR A 103 -8.69 3.46 2.45
N VAL A 104 -9.20 3.17 3.62
CA VAL A 104 -8.37 2.64 4.72
C VAL A 104 -8.38 1.12 4.71
N ASN A 105 -9.55 0.52 4.61
CA ASN A 105 -9.71 -0.94 4.66
C ASN A 105 -9.54 -1.62 3.30
N GLY A 106 -9.49 -0.86 2.22
CA GLY A 106 -9.23 -1.41 0.88
C GLY A 106 -10.36 -2.23 0.27
N MET A 107 -11.58 -2.03 0.72
CA MET A 107 -12.73 -2.76 0.21
C MET A 107 -13.13 -2.32 -1.19
N THR A 108 -13.69 -3.25 -1.97
CA THR A 108 -14.31 -2.92 -3.25
C THR A 108 -15.59 -2.11 -2.99
N TRP A 109 -16.03 -1.36 -3.98
CA TRP A 109 -17.27 -0.59 -3.83
C TRP A 109 -18.47 -1.48 -3.53
N ARG A 110 -18.48 -2.68 -4.06
CA ARG A 110 -19.51 -3.66 -3.77
C ARG A 110 -19.53 -4.06 -2.29
N GLU A 111 -18.36 -4.35 -1.75
CA GLU A 111 -18.20 -4.68 -0.33
C GLU A 111 -18.59 -3.50 0.56
N VAL A 112 -18.21 -2.29 0.16
CA VAL A 112 -18.60 -1.06 0.89
C VAL A 112 -20.11 -0.94 0.94
N ALA A 113 -20.79 -1.09 -0.19
CA ALA A 113 -22.25 -0.99 -0.26
C ALA A 113 -22.91 -2.04 0.63
N GLN A 114 -22.39 -3.26 0.63
CA GLN A 114 -22.92 -4.33 1.48
C GLN A 114 -22.71 -4.04 2.97
N SER A 115 -21.55 -3.51 3.32
CA SER A 115 -21.23 -3.18 4.72
C SER A 115 -22.08 -2.03 5.26
N ILE A 116 -22.30 -1.02 4.45
CA ILE A 116 -23.16 0.13 4.83
C ILE A 116 -24.61 -0.33 4.95
N GLY A 117 -25.08 -1.20 4.05
CA GLY A 117 -26.44 -1.71 4.07
C GLY A 117 -27.47 -0.66 3.71
N GLY A 118 -28.71 -0.86 4.18
CA GLY A 118 -29.77 0.14 4.01
C GLY A 118 -30.21 0.35 2.56
N GLY A 119 -30.02 -0.64 1.69
CA GLY A 119 -30.38 -0.51 0.28
C GLY A 119 -29.41 0.25 -0.59
N ASN A 120 -28.22 0.56 -0.06
CA ASN A 120 -27.19 1.24 -0.82
C ASN A 120 -26.63 0.34 -1.92
N THR A 121 -26.48 0.89 -3.12
CA THR A 121 -25.93 0.18 -4.26
C THR A 121 -24.44 0.52 -4.44
N GLU A 122 -23.74 -0.36 -5.15
CA GLU A 122 -22.33 -0.15 -5.50
C GLU A 122 -22.13 1.20 -6.20
N ASP A 123 -22.92 1.47 -7.24
CA ASP A 123 -22.81 2.74 -7.97
C ASP A 123 -23.19 3.94 -7.11
N GLY A 124 -24.18 3.78 -6.26
CA GLY A 124 -24.65 4.85 -5.38
C GLY A 124 -23.57 5.32 -4.42
N VAL A 125 -22.92 4.38 -3.72
CA VAL A 125 -21.87 4.72 -2.75
C VAL A 125 -20.64 5.27 -3.47
N LYS A 126 -20.28 4.70 -4.60
CA LYS A 126 -19.15 5.15 -5.41
C LYS A 126 -19.33 6.59 -5.88
N GLN A 127 -20.50 6.91 -6.44
CA GLN A 127 -20.79 8.26 -6.90
C GLN A 127 -20.87 9.26 -5.78
N ALA A 128 -21.47 8.87 -4.65
CA ALA A 128 -21.53 9.72 -3.47
C ALA A 128 -20.15 10.09 -2.96
N ALA A 129 -19.26 9.10 -2.86
CA ALA A 129 -17.88 9.31 -2.43
C ALA A 129 -17.11 10.21 -3.40
N HIS A 130 -17.25 9.97 -4.69
CA HIS A 130 -16.56 10.77 -5.71
C HIS A 130 -17.02 12.21 -5.71
N ARG A 131 -18.34 12.45 -5.57
CA ARG A 131 -18.87 13.80 -5.47
C ARG A 131 -18.37 14.51 -4.24
N PHE A 132 -18.33 13.82 -3.12
CA PHE A 132 -17.85 14.38 -1.86
C PHE A 132 -16.38 14.82 -1.97
N ILE A 133 -15.54 13.92 -2.51
CA ILE A 133 -14.10 14.17 -2.66
C ILE A 133 -13.85 15.34 -3.62
N SER A 134 -14.62 15.43 -4.71
CA SER A 134 -14.45 16.52 -5.69
C SER A 134 -15.10 17.83 -5.24
N GLY A 135 -15.79 17.83 -4.10
CA GLY A 135 -16.47 19.02 -3.58
C GLY A 135 -17.76 19.38 -4.31
N LYS A 136 -18.27 18.51 -5.14
CA LYS A 136 -19.54 18.71 -5.85
C LYS A 136 -20.69 18.21 -4.98
N LYS A 137 -21.65 19.08 -4.80
CA LYS A 137 -22.87 18.74 -4.05
C LYS A 137 -23.87 18.01 -4.94
#